data_d04a9538badff0b270b308add277dc1e
#
_entry.id   d04a9538badff0b270b308add277dc1e
#
_cell.length_a   1.000
_cell.length_b   1.000
_cell.length_c   1.000
_cell.angle_alpha   90.00
_cell.angle_beta   90.00
_cell.angle_gamma   90.00
#
_symmetry.space_group_name_H-M   'P 1'
#
loop_
_entity.id
_entity.type
_entity.pdbx_description
1 polymer ?
#
loop_
_entity_poly.entity_id
_entity_poly.type
_entity_poly.pdbx_seq_one_letter_code
_entity_poly.pdbx_strand_id
1 'polypeptide(L)'
;MRGAKARDLLVRIGARELDLTPEAFDALPRSTAADHLRELLIHHRIMNAPTDRHLGIFERWLHERLNELRPRPDVARAIESYATWAHLRRLRELAGTGANMDIVCRNARQAITEAGKFLIWVEDEQAGSVATFTQRHIDLYLADGVTTRFHIKNFISWYARGRGGKRRYFVPARAARTIPTLSQRERLQVIRNVVEFDEVATSNRVAALIHLLWATPLTRITGMRTSD
;
A
#
# COMPACT_ATOMS: atom_id res chain seq x y z
N MET A 1 -29.04 -4.53 12.54
CA MET A 1 -28.88 -4.01 11.16
C MET A 1 -27.86 -4.77 10.28
N ARG A 2 -26.83 -5.44 10.81
CA ARG A 2 -25.85 -6.20 9.99
C ARG A 2 -26.43 -7.43 9.28
N GLY A 3 -27.40 -8.14 9.93
CA GLY A 3 -28.03 -9.34 9.36
C GLY A 3 -28.97 -9.09 8.17
N ALA A 4 -29.59 -7.91 8.06
CA ALA A 4 -30.53 -7.60 6.99
C ALA A 4 -29.83 -7.51 5.60
N LYS A 5 -28.67 -6.87 5.51
CA LYS A 5 -27.92 -6.77 4.26
C LYS A 5 -27.36 -8.13 3.77
N ALA A 6 -26.88 -8.98 4.68
CA ALA A 6 -26.42 -10.30 4.32
C ALA A 6 -27.58 -11.19 3.86
N ARG A 7 -28.75 -11.08 4.49
CA ARG A 7 -29.97 -11.79 4.10
C ARG A 7 -30.44 -11.37 2.70
N ASP A 8 -30.43 -10.06 2.42
CA ASP A 8 -30.77 -9.52 1.09
C ASP A 8 -29.86 -10.10 0.00
N LEU A 9 -28.55 -10.14 0.24
CA LEU A 9 -27.61 -10.76 -0.70
C LEU A 9 -27.88 -12.24 -0.94
N LEU A 10 -28.21 -12.99 0.12
CA LEU A 10 -28.57 -14.41 -0.02
C LEU A 10 -29.86 -14.62 -0.80
N VAL A 11 -30.86 -13.76 -0.62
CA VAL A 11 -32.12 -13.77 -1.40
C VAL A 11 -31.82 -13.52 -2.87
N ARG A 12 -30.99 -12.50 -3.20
CA ARG A 12 -30.59 -12.20 -4.58
C ARG A 12 -29.81 -13.33 -5.24
N ILE A 13 -28.94 -14.03 -4.49
CA ILE A 13 -28.26 -15.22 -4.97
C ILE A 13 -29.28 -16.33 -5.26
N GLY A 14 -30.23 -16.56 -4.35
CA GLY A 14 -31.28 -17.56 -4.53
C GLY A 14 -32.22 -17.24 -5.71
N ALA A 15 -32.50 -15.97 -5.95
CA ALA A 15 -33.28 -15.49 -7.09
C ALA A 15 -32.47 -15.46 -8.41
N ARG A 16 -31.19 -15.82 -8.41
CA ARG A 16 -30.26 -15.70 -9.55
C ARG A 16 -30.08 -14.27 -10.07
N GLU A 17 -30.30 -13.27 -9.23
CA GLU A 17 -30.05 -11.86 -9.51
C GLU A 17 -28.60 -11.45 -9.23
N LEU A 18 -27.88 -12.27 -8.47
CA LEU A 18 -26.47 -12.13 -8.15
C LEU A 18 -25.74 -13.44 -8.41
N ASP A 19 -24.84 -13.44 -9.38
CA ASP A 19 -24.02 -14.60 -9.71
C ASP A 19 -22.99 -14.87 -8.61
N LEU A 20 -22.70 -16.15 -8.41
CA LEU A 20 -21.68 -16.63 -7.44
C LEU A 20 -20.27 -16.54 -8.06
N THR A 21 -19.93 -15.39 -8.61
CA THR A 21 -18.60 -15.12 -9.18
C THR A 21 -17.90 -13.97 -8.45
N PRO A 22 -16.57 -13.97 -8.38
CA PRO A 22 -15.82 -12.86 -7.78
C PRO A 22 -16.18 -11.51 -8.40
N GLU A 23 -16.37 -11.45 -9.73
CA GLU A 23 -16.68 -10.25 -10.50
C GLU A 23 -18.05 -9.68 -10.14
N ALA A 24 -19.07 -10.54 -9.94
CA ALA A 24 -20.39 -10.11 -9.52
C ALA A 24 -20.38 -9.51 -8.12
N PHE A 25 -19.59 -10.07 -7.20
CA PHE A 25 -19.39 -9.50 -5.87
C PHE A 25 -18.56 -8.22 -5.88
N ASP A 26 -17.62 -8.07 -6.82
CA ASP A 26 -16.82 -6.86 -6.99
C ASP A 26 -17.64 -5.69 -7.54
N ALA A 27 -18.68 -5.96 -8.30
CA ALA A 27 -19.63 -4.96 -8.80
C ALA A 27 -20.60 -4.42 -7.73
N LEU A 28 -20.70 -5.08 -6.56
CA LEU A 28 -21.57 -4.63 -5.46
C LEU A 28 -21.00 -3.39 -4.78
N PRO A 29 -21.88 -2.50 -4.27
CA PRO A 29 -21.47 -1.41 -3.39
C PRO A 29 -20.72 -1.97 -2.17
N ARG A 30 -19.64 -1.29 -1.77
CA ARG A 30 -18.83 -1.71 -0.61
C ARG A 30 -19.70 -1.90 0.64
N SER A 31 -19.67 -3.09 1.19
CA SER A 31 -20.33 -3.37 2.44
C SER A 31 -19.62 -4.52 3.18
N THR A 32 -19.46 -4.37 4.48
CA THR A 32 -18.90 -5.41 5.36
C THR A 32 -19.68 -6.74 5.24
N ALA A 33 -20.99 -6.67 4.95
CA ALA A 33 -21.82 -7.84 4.76
C ALA A 33 -21.49 -8.59 3.46
N ALA A 34 -21.26 -7.87 2.35
CA ALA A 34 -20.84 -8.46 1.07
C ALA A 34 -19.44 -9.08 1.18
N ASP A 35 -18.51 -8.37 1.83
CA ASP A 35 -17.15 -8.88 2.03
C ASP A 35 -17.15 -10.15 2.89
N HIS A 36 -17.90 -10.16 3.99
CA HIS A 36 -18.01 -11.33 4.87
C HIS A 36 -18.69 -12.53 4.17
N LEU A 37 -19.79 -12.28 3.45
CA LEU A 37 -20.48 -13.33 2.69
C LEU A 37 -19.57 -13.93 1.61
N ARG A 38 -18.84 -13.07 0.89
CA ARG A 38 -17.84 -13.52 -0.09
C ARG A 38 -16.79 -14.45 0.54
N GLU A 39 -16.25 -14.05 1.70
CA GLU A 39 -15.25 -14.87 2.42
C GLU A 39 -15.81 -16.24 2.83
N LEU A 40 -17.05 -16.27 3.32
CA LEU A 40 -17.72 -17.52 3.64
C LEU A 40 -17.89 -18.42 2.40
N LEU A 41 -18.34 -17.85 1.27
CA LEU A 41 -18.53 -18.60 0.03
C LEU A 41 -17.22 -19.17 -0.52
N ILE A 42 -16.14 -18.41 -0.42
CA ILE A 42 -14.78 -18.85 -0.78
C ILE A 42 -14.31 -19.96 0.19
N HIS A 43 -14.48 -19.74 1.50
CA HIS A 43 -14.08 -20.72 2.52
C HIS A 43 -14.77 -22.09 2.32
N HIS A 44 -16.06 -22.06 1.99
CA HIS A 44 -16.83 -23.27 1.71
C HIS A 44 -16.68 -23.79 0.27
N ARG A 45 -15.76 -23.20 -0.54
CA ARG A 45 -15.50 -23.58 -1.94
C ARG A 45 -16.75 -23.51 -2.85
N ILE A 46 -17.73 -22.68 -2.50
CA ILE A 46 -18.91 -22.40 -3.32
C ILE A 46 -18.57 -21.40 -4.42
N MET A 47 -17.61 -20.51 -4.14
CA MET A 47 -17.08 -19.53 -5.08
C MET A 47 -15.56 -19.70 -5.18
N ASN A 48 -15.01 -19.56 -6.39
CA ASN A 48 -13.57 -19.60 -6.59
C ASN A 48 -12.88 -18.44 -5.87
N ALA A 49 -11.80 -18.76 -5.14
CA ALA A 49 -10.96 -17.72 -4.57
C ALA A 49 -10.26 -16.95 -5.71
N PRO A 50 -10.19 -15.62 -5.69
CA PRO A 50 -9.20 -14.93 -6.50
C PRO A 50 -7.81 -15.46 -6.13
N THR A 51 -6.90 -15.47 -7.08
CA THR A 51 -5.53 -16.00 -6.92
C THR A 51 -4.81 -15.40 -5.69
N ASP A 52 -5.15 -14.18 -5.34
CA ASP A 52 -4.72 -13.51 -4.10
C ASP A 52 -5.77 -12.48 -3.65
N ARG A 53 -6.18 -12.55 -2.37
CA ARG A 53 -7.17 -11.64 -1.78
C ARG A 53 -6.75 -10.18 -1.86
N HIS A 54 -5.48 -9.89 -1.56
CA HIS A 54 -4.97 -8.52 -1.53
C HIS A 54 -4.89 -7.93 -2.93
N LEU A 55 -4.59 -8.76 -3.93
CA LEU A 55 -4.62 -8.36 -5.34
C LEU A 55 -6.04 -7.99 -5.78
N GLY A 56 -7.05 -8.81 -5.48
CA GLY A 56 -8.44 -8.49 -5.79
C GLY A 56 -8.94 -7.21 -5.12
N ILE A 57 -8.56 -6.98 -3.85
CA ILE A 57 -8.85 -5.73 -3.15
C ILE A 57 -8.11 -4.53 -3.81
N PHE A 58 -6.89 -4.73 -4.30
CA PHE A 58 -6.14 -3.69 -5.00
C PHE A 58 -6.78 -3.33 -6.34
N GLU A 59 -7.18 -4.31 -7.14
CA GLU A 59 -7.80 -4.11 -8.45
C GLU A 59 -9.14 -3.36 -8.34
N ARG A 60 -9.98 -3.70 -7.37
CA ARG A 60 -11.21 -2.94 -7.07
C ARG A 60 -10.93 -1.50 -6.67
N TRP A 61 -10.00 -1.29 -5.74
CA TRP A 61 -9.60 0.04 -5.32
C TRP A 61 -9.08 0.86 -6.51
N LEU A 62 -8.28 0.24 -7.40
CA LEU A 62 -7.76 0.92 -8.59
C LEU A 62 -8.91 1.35 -9.52
N HIS A 63 -9.87 0.47 -9.75
CA HIS A 63 -11.04 0.78 -10.57
C HIS A 63 -11.82 1.98 -10.01
N GLU A 64 -12.11 1.98 -8.71
CA GLU A 64 -12.77 3.11 -8.04
C GLU A 64 -11.95 4.40 -8.18
N ARG A 65 -10.63 4.31 -7.96
CA ARG A 65 -9.75 5.47 -8.08
C ARG A 65 -9.71 6.06 -9.47
N LEU A 66 -9.71 5.24 -10.51
CA LEU A 66 -9.78 5.69 -11.90
C LEU A 66 -11.13 6.31 -12.24
N ASN A 67 -12.22 5.80 -11.68
CA ASN A 67 -13.54 6.41 -11.82
C ASN A 67 -13.61 7.80 -11.18
N GLU A 68 -13.00 8.02 -10.02
CA GLU A 68 -12.88 9.34 -9.38
C GLU A 68 -12.09 10.34 -10.26
N LEU A 69 -11.13 9.84 -11.03
CA LEU A 69 -10.29 10.67 -11.91
C LEU A 69 -10.92 10.94 -13.29
N ARG A 70 -12.07 10.36 -13.62
CA ARG A 70 -12.76 10.58 -14.92
C ARG A 70 -12.94 12.04 -15.32
N PRO A 71 -13.24 13.00 -14.42
CA PRO A 71 -13.35 14.41 -14.78
C PRO A 71 -12.02 15.02 -15.29
N ARG A 72 -10.88 14.33 -15.11
CA ARG A 72 -9.52 14.76 -15.49
C ARG A 72 -8.89 13.70 -16.40
N PRO A 73 -9.24 13.66 -17.68
CA PRO A 73 -8.92 12.53 -18.57
C PRO A 73 -7.40 12.32 -18.76
N ASP A 74 -6.61 13.38 -18.77
CA ASP A 74 -5.16 13.25 -18.93
C ASP A 74 -4.49 12.70 -17.66
N VAL A 75 -4.95 13.13 -16.48
CA VAL A 75 -4.50 12.57 -15.19
C VAL A 75 -4.95 11.11 -15.09
N ALA A 76 -6.20 10.80 -15.40
CA ALA A 76 -6.74 9.45 -15.35
C ALA A 76 -5.92 8.49 -16.23
N ARG A 77 -5.66 8.88 -17.49
CA ARG A 77 -4.86 8.10 -18.44
C ARG A 77 -3.41 7.87 -17.95
N ALA A 78 -2.78 8.90 -17.40
CA ALA A 78 -1.42 8.79 -16.86
C ALA A 78 -1.37 7.85 -15.64
N ILE A 79 -2.33 7.96 -14.73
CA ILE A 79 -2.42 7.12 -13.53
C ILE A 79 -2.79 5.69 -13.90
N GLU A 80 -3.71 5.45 -14.82
CA GLU A 80 -4.05 4.12 -15.34
C GLU A 80 -2.82 3.42 -15.94
N SER A 81 -2.10 4.13 -16.81
CA SER A 81 -0.89 3.61 -17.43
C SER A 81 0.19 3.30 -16.38
N TYR A 82 0.41 4.19 -15.42
CA TYR A 82 1.35 3.97 -14.32
C TYR A 82 0.96 2.80 -13.45
N ALA A 83 -0.31 2.72 -13.05
CA ALA A 83 -0.82 1.64 -12.21
C ALA A 83 -0.71 0.28 -12.91
N THR A 84 -1.05 0.22 -14.20
CA THR A 84 -1.02 -1.01 -14.98
C THR A 84 0.42 -1.51 -15.19
N TRP A 85 1.29 -0.65 -15.71
CA TRP A 85 2.62 -1.08 -16.15
C TRP A 85 3.68 -1.12 -15.04
N ALA A 86 3.59 -0.23 -14.06
CA ALA A 86 4.57 -0.20 -12.97
C ALA A 86 4.17 -1.07 -11.76
N HIS A 87 2.87 -1.31 -11.56
CA HIS A 87 2.38 -1.98 -10.35
C HIS A 87 1.59 -3.25 -10.63
N LEU A 88 0.49 -3.18 -11.37
CA LEU A 88 -0.45 -4.29 -11.49
C LEU A 88 0.20 -5.55 -12.10
N ARG A 89 1.01 -5.37 -13.14
CA ARG A 89 1.77 -6.47 -13.74
C ARG A 89 2.64 -7.17 -12.70
N ARG A 90 3.43 -6.40 -11.95
CA ARG A 90 4.30 -6.94 -10.90
C ARG A 90 3.51 -7.60 -9.76
N LEU A 91 2.38 -7.01 -9.37
CA LEU A 91 1.52 -7.59 -8.33
C LEU A 91 0.96 -8.95 -8.76
N ARG A 92 0.56 -9.08 -10.03
CA ARG A 92 0.09 -10.37 -10.58
C ARG A 92 1.21 -11.41 -10.65
N GLU A 93 2.42 -11.00 -10.99
CA GLU A 93 3.59 -11.88 -10.99
C GLU A 93 3.95 -12.35 -9.56
N LEU A 94 3.78 -11.49 -8.55
CA LEU A 94 4.06 -11.82 -7.15
C LEU A 94 2.94 -12.62 -6.48
N ALA A 95 1.71 -12.55 -6.99
CA ALA A 95 0.60 -13.32 -6.48
C ALA A 95 0.91 -14.83 -6.64
N GLY A 96 0.84 -15.56 -5.53
CA GLY A 96 1.19 -16.99 -5.51
C GLY A 96 2.66 -17.33 -5.25
N THR A 97 3.56 -16.33 -5.11
CA THR A 97 4.99 -16.58 -4.79
C THR A 97 5.28 -16.60 -3.28
N GLY A 98 4.26 -16.45 -2.42
CA GLY A 98 4.45 -16.32 -0.97
C GLY A 98 4.90 -14.93 -0.51
N ALA A 99 4.96 -13.95 -1.41
CA ALA A 99 5.26 -12.56 -1.06
C ALA A 99 4.19 -11.98 -0.13
N ASN A 100 4.58 -11.05 0.76
CA ASN A 100 3.62 -10.34 1.61
C ASN A 100 2.80 -9.35 0.78
N MET A 101 1.74 -9.84 0.14
CA MET A 101 0.89 -9.07 -0.76
C MET A 101 0.19 -7.90 -0.09
N ASP A 102 -0.13 -7.96 1.22
CA ASP A 102 -0.70 -6.83 1.95
C ASP A 102 0.24 -5.61 1.90
N ILE A 103 1.51 -5.80 2.23
CA ILE A 103 2.51 -4.73 2.21
C ILE A 103 2.73 -4.20 0.78
N VAL A 104 2.88 -5.10 -0.19
CA VAL A 104 3.18 -4.72 -1.58
C VAL A 104 2.03 -3.95 -2.21
N CYS A 105 0.78 -4.41 -2.01
CA CYS A 105 -0.42 -3.72 -2.48
C CYS A 105 -0.61 -2.36 -1.78
N ARG A 106 -0.35 -2.27 -0.48
CA ARG A 106 -0.42 -1.01 0.27
C ARG A 106 0.58 0.02 -0.26
N ASN A 107 1.83 -0.39 -0.51
CA ASN A 107 2.85 0.49 -1.08
C ASN A 107 2.50 0.94 -2.51
N ALA A 108 1.93 0.06 -3.33
CA ALA A 108 1.46 0.40 -4.67
C ALA A 108 0.32 1.43 -4.61
N ARG A 109 -0.67 1.25 -3.73
CA ARG A 109 -1.75 2.23 -3.51
C ARG A 109 -1.21 3.58 -3.11
N GLN A 110 -0.27 3.62 -2.16
CA GLN A 110 0.34 4.86 -1.71
C GLN A 110 1.04 5.59 -2.87
N ALA A 111 1.83 4.88 -3.67
CA ALA A 111 2.54 5.45 -4.81
C ALA A 111 1.57 6.00 -5.88
N ILE A 112 0.51 5.26 -6.21
CA ILE A 112 -0.51 5.68 -7.18
C ILE A 112 -1.31 6.89 -6.66
N THR A 113 -1.68 6.87 -5.37
CA THR A 113 -2.41 7.97 -4.74
C THR A 113 -1.61 9.27 -4.76
N GLU A 114 -0.34 9.21 -4.37
CA GLU A 114 0.53 10.40 -4.36
C GLU A 114 0.85 10.89 -5.77
N ALA A 115 1.01 10.00 -6.76
CA ALA A 115 1.15 10.39 -8.15
C ALA A 115 -0.10 11.13 -8.66
N GLY A 116 -1.30 10.65 -8.33
CA GLY A 116 -2.56 11.32 -8.67
C GLY A 116 -2.68 12.70 -8.03
N LYS A 117 -2.36 12.82 -6.73
CA LYS A 117 -2.36 14.11 -6.02
C LYS A 117 -1.38 15.10 -6.65
N PHE A 118 -0.18 14.65 -7.00
CA PHE A 118 0.81 15.49 -7.66
C PHE A 118 0.31 16.03 -9.00
N LEU A 119 -0.25 15.18 -9.85
CA LEU A 119 -0.74 15.59 -11.16
C LEU A 119 -1.93 16.54 -11.07
N ILE A 120 -2.86 16.29 -10.14
CA ILE A 120 -4.00 17.18 -9.86
C ILE A 120 -3.49 18.55 -9.38
N TRP A 121 -2.53 18.56 -8.45
CA TRP A 121 -1.93 19.79 -7.96
C TRP A 121 -1.23 20.60 -9.08
N VAL A 122 -0.54 19.92 -10.01
CA VAL A 122 0.06 20.56 -11.18
C VAL A 122 -1.00 21.21 -12.07
N GLU A 123 -2.15 20.58 -12.27
CA GLU A 123 -3.25 21.16 -13.07
C GLU A 123 -3.90 22.34 -12.35
N ASP A 124 -4.24 22.18 -11.08
CA ASP A 124 -5.05 23.15 -10.33
C ASP A 124 -4.25 24.37 -9.88
N GLU A 125 -3.04 24.20 -9.41
CA GLU A 125 -2.27 25.27 -8.76
C GLU A 125 -1.12 25.82 -9.61
N GLN A 126 -0.66 25.07 -10.61
CA GLN A 126 0.49 25.45 -11.42
C GLN A 126 0.16 25.73 -12.89
N ALA A 127 -1.12 25.73 -13.27
CA ALA A 127 -1.59 25.86 -14.65
C ALA A 127 -0.82 24.96 -15.65
N GLY A 128 -0.31 23.84 -15.16
CA GLY A 128 0.46 22.86 -15.91
C GLY A 128 -0.41 21.70 -16.39
N SER A 129 0.23 20.70 -16.98
CA SER A 129 -0.42 19.47 -17.37
C SER A 129 0.51 18.26 -17.13
N VAL A 130 -0.04 17.06 -17.25
CA VAL A 130 0.74 15.81 -17.23
C VAL A 130 1.90 15.84 -18.23
N ALA A 131 1.73 16.54 -19.37
CA ALA A 131 2.74 16.61 -20.41
C ALA A 131 3.80 17.68 -20.16
N THR A 132 3.49 18.72 -19.38
CA THR A 132 4.29 19.96 -19.27
C THR A 132 4.92 20.17 -17.90
N PHE A 133 4.66 19.32 -16.90
CA PHE A 133 5.31 19.51 -15.61
C PHE A 133 6.84 19.48 -15.71
N THR A 134 7.50 20.23 -14.84
CA THR A 134 8.94 20.49 -14.84
C THR A 134 9.55 20.07 -13.50
N GLN A 135 10.89 20.14 -13.41
CA GLN A 135 11.61 19.96 -12.14
C GLN A 135 11.11 20.92 -11.06
N ARG A 136 10.85 22.17 -11.43
CA ARG A 136 10.33 23.18 -10.50
C ARG A 136 9.01 22.73 -9.84
N HIS A 137 8.10 22.10 -10.59
CA HIS A 137 6.84 21.61 -10.02
C HIS A 137 7.10 20.48 -9.01
N ILE A 138 8.06 19.60 -9.28
CA ILE A 138 8.47 18.55 -8.34
C ILE A 138 9.03 19.15 -7.05
N ASP A 139 9.95 20.13 -7.18
CA ASP A 139 10.60 20.78 -6.05
C ASP A 139 9.59 21.53 -5.18
N LEU A 140 8.68 22.30 -5.79
CA LEU A 140 7.62 23.01 -5.08
C LEU A 140 6.65 22.03 -4.36
N TYR A 141 6.24 20.96 -5.04
CA TYR A 141 5.35 19.97 -4.44
C TYR A 141 5.98 19.30 -3.22
N LEU A 142 7.29 19.07 -3.25
CA LEU A 142 8.01 18.42 -2.15
C LEU A 142 8.36 19.39 -1.02
N ALA A 143 8.57 20.68 -1.31
CA ALA A 143 8.99 21.68 -0.31
C ALA A 143 7.93 21.89 0.79
N ASP A 144 6.65 21.95 0.43
CA ASP A 144 5.54 22.24 1.36
C ASP A 144 4.86 20.99 1.90
N GLY A 145 5.45 19.81 1.69
CA GLY A 145 4.73 18.58 1.83
C GLY A 145 5.10 17.69 3.01
N VAL A 146 4.09 16.93 3.43
CA VAL A 146 4.27 15.79 4.33
C VAL A 146 5.16 14.73 3.69
N THR A 147 5.80 13.92 4.52
CA THR A 147 6.77 12.90 4.09
C THR A 147 6.21 11.89 3.07
N THR A 148 4.90 11.72 2.98
CA THR A 148 4.23 10.84 2.00
C THR A 148 4.39 11.33 0.57
N ARG A 149 4.57 12.64 0.33
CA ARG A 149 4.78 13.19 -1.02
C ARG A 149 6.00 12.59 -1.72
N PHE A 150 6.99 12.11 -1.00
CA PHE A 150 8.17 11.45 -1.58
C PHE A 150 7.86 10.15 -2.35
N HIS A 151 6.67 9.58 -2.17
CA HIS A 151 6.23 8.42 -2.96
C HIS A 151 6.06 8.73 -4.46
N ILE A 152 5.97 10.02 -4.87
CA ILE A 152 5.98 10.41 -6.29
C ILE A 152 7.27 9.98 -7.01
N LYS A 153 8.37 9.72 -6.29
CA LYS A 153 9.65 9.32 -6.86
C LYS A 153 9.51 8.16 -7.86
N ASN A 154 8.71 7.16 -7.52
CA ASN A 154 8.49 5.99 -8.37
C ASN A 154 7.76 6.37 -9.66
N PHE A 155 6.73 7.23 -9.55
CA PHE A 155 6.01 7.75 -10.71
C PHE A 155 6.92 8.59 -11.61
N ILE A 156 7.66 9.54 -11.05
CA ILE A 156 8.58 10.40 -11.79
C ILE A 156 9.64 9.57 -12.54
N SER A 157 10.22 8.58 -11.88
CA SER A 157 11.21 7.68 -12.47
C SER A 157 10.63 6.83 -13.60
N TRP A 158 9.40 6.34 -13.45
CA TRP A 158 8.68 5.59 -14.48
C TRP A 158 8.33 6.48 -15.67
N TYR A 159 7.79 7.67 -15.42
CA TYR A 159 7.39 8.64 -16.41
C TYR A 159 8.58 9.12 -17.27
N ALA A 160 9.73 9.39 -16.65
CA ALA A 160 10.95 9.80 -17.33
C ALA A 160 11.46 8.71 -18.27
N ARG A 161 11.41 7.43 -17.87
CA ARG A 161 11.81 6.28 -18.71
C ARG A 161 10.90 6.12 -19.93
N GLY A 162 9.60 6.25 -19.76
CA GLY A 162 8.61 6.09 -20.85
C GLY A 162 8.74 7.13 -21.96
N ARG A 163 9.39 8.26 -21.69
CA ARG A 163 9.68 9.33 -22.67
C ARG A 163 11.10 9.27 -23.27
N GLY A 164 11.71 8.11 -23.30
CA GLY A 164 13.03 7.90 -23.89
C GLY A 164 14.17 8.52 -23.11
N GLY A 165 13.98 8.78 -21.81
CA GLY A 165 15.02 9.29 -20.92
C GLY A 165 15.51 10.72 -21.22
N LYS A 166 14.85 11.43 -22.16
CA LYS A 166 15.27 12.80 -22.59
C LYS A 166 15.13 13.86 -21.49
N ARG A 167 14.26 13.64 -20.51
CA ARG A 167 14.10 14.52 -19.34
C ARG A 167 14.58 13.79 -18.09
N ARG A 168 15.63 14.28 -17.47
CA ARG A 168 16.08 13.80 -16.17
C ARG A 168 15.38 14.63 -15.09
N TYR A 169 14.51 13.99 -14.35
CA TYR A 169 13.92 14.56 -13.15
C TYR A 169 14.67 14.02 -11.93
N PHE A 170 14.86 14.89 -10.95
CA PHE A 170 15.47 14.54 -9.68
C PHE A 170 14.42 14.62 -8.57
N VAL A 171 14.27 13.54 -7.81
CA VAL A 171 13.52 13.54 -6.56
C VAL A 171 14.52 13.26 -5.45
N PRO A 172 14.75 14.22 -4.53
CA PRO A 172 15.73 14.06 -3.47
C PRO A 172 15.40 12.81 -2.63
N ALA A 173 16.44 12.17 -2.12
CA ALA A 173 16.23 11.13 -1.11
C ALA A 173 15.63 11.81 0.13
N ARG A 174 14.65 11.14 0.75
CA ARG A 174 14.13 11.59 2.03
C ARG A 174 15.30 11.71 3.00
N ALA A 175 15.50 12.87 3.61
CA ALA A 175 16.45 13.02 4.69
C ALA A 175 16.12 11.97 5.77
N ALA A 176 17.03 11.04 6.01
CA ALA A 176 16.90 10.15 7.13
C ALA A 176 16.83 11.02 8.40
N ARG A 177 15.78 10.86 9.21
CA ARG A 177 15.82 11.43 10.55
C ARG A 177 17.07 10.88 11.22
N THR A 178 18.02 11.73 11.52
CA THR A 178 19.13 11.38 12.38
C THR A 178 18.51 11.17 13.78
N ILE A 179 18.13 9.93 14.06
CA ILE A 179 17.77 9.56 15.43
C ILE A 179 19.07 9.60 16.20
N PRO A 180 19.16 10.34 17.31
CA PRO A 180 20.36 10.31 18.13
C PRO A 180 20.63 8.84 18.48
N THR A 181 21.77 8.34 18.05
CA THR A 181 22.24 7.02 18.42
C THR A 181 22.67 7.07 19.88
N LEU A 182 22.21 6.10 20.67
CA LEU A 182 22.67 5.96 22.04
C LEU A 182 24.19 5.84 22.04
N SER A 183 24.84 6.62 22.87
CA SER A 183 26.27 6.40 23.19
C SER A 183 26.46 4.98 23.75
N GLN A 184 27.68 4.46 23.68
CA GLN A 184 27.99 3.14 24.23
C GLN A 184 27.62 3.05 25.72
N ARG A 185 27.84 4.15 26.47
CA ARG A 185 27.50 4.22 27.89
C ARG A 185 25.97 4.15 28.13
N GLU A 186 25.21 4.91 27.40
CA GLU A 186 23.74 4.90 27.47
C GLU A 186 23.18 3.53 27.05
N ARG A 187 23.74 2.92 26.01
CA ARG A 187 23.36 1.59 25.56
C ARG A 187 23.57 0.54 26.66
N LEU A 188 24.73 0.56 27.32
CA LEU A 188 25.02 -0.33 28.45
C LEU A 188 24.10 -0.10 29.65
N GLN A 189 23.74 1.16 29.91
CA GLN A 189 22.80 1.47 30.99
C GLN A 189 21.39 0.92 30.66
N VAL A 190 20.92 1.08 29.40
CA VAL A 190 19.64 0.52 28.97
C VAL A 190 19.65 -1.01 29.07
N ILE A 191 20.73 -1.66 28.66
CA ILE A 191 20.87 -3.13 28.79
C ILE A 191 20.76 -3.58 30.26
N ARG A 192 21.44 -2.90 31.19
CA ARG A 192 21.32 -3.19 32.62
C ARG A 192 19.90 -3.05 33.11
N ASN A 193 19.28 -1.93 32.81
CA ASN A 193 17.87 -1.69 33.17
C ASN A 193 16.94 -2.81 32.66
N VAL A 194 17.09 -3.26 31.40
CA VAL A 194 16.29 -4.35 30.84
C VAL A 194 16.52 -5.68 31.55
N VAL A 195 17.76 -5.95 31.99
CA VAL A 195 18.08 -7.17 32.71
C VAL A 195 17.52 -7.14 34.15
N GLU A 196 17.55 -5.98 34.80
CA GLU A 196 17.15 -5.81 36.20
C GLU A 196 15.62 -5.61 36.37
N PHE A 197 14.89 -5.25 35.31
CA PHE A 197 13.48 -4.86 35.36
C PHE A 197 12.56 -6.07 35.27
N ASP A 198 12.12 -6.61 36.40
CA ASP A 198 11.30 -7.84 36.45
C ASP A 198 9.81 -7.66 36.19
N GLU A 199 9.30 -6.42 36.11
CA GLU A 199 7.89 -6.14 35.84
C GLU A 199 7.48 -6.36 34.39
N VAL A 200 8.45 -6.49 33.46
CA VAL A 200 8.20 -6.69 32.02
C VAL A 200 8.28 -8.17 31.68
N ALA A 201 7.31 -8.66 30.90
CA ALA A 201 7.30 -10.04 30.43
C ALA A 201 8.64 -10.46 29.84
N THR A 202 9.11 -11.65 30.17
CA THR A 202 10.42 -12.19 29.76
C THR A 202 10.62 -12.14 28.24
N SER A 203 9.58 -12.43 27.44
CA SER A 203 9.64 -12.35 25.99
C SER A 203 9.99 -10.94 25.47
N ASN A 204 9.44 -9.91 26.09
CA ASN A 204 9.73 -8.51 25.73
C ASN A 204 11.15 -8.11 26.14
N ARG A 205 11.62 -8.58 27.29
CA ARG A 205 13.00 -8.38 27.77
C ARG A 205 14.01 -9.02 26.83
N VAL A 206 13.76 -10.26 26.43
CA VAL A 206 14.60 -10.99 25.46
C VAL A 206 14.61 -10.26 24.11
N ALA A 207 13.46 -9.83 23.61
CA ALA A 207 13.38 -9.07 22.36
C ALA A 207 14.16 -7.75 22.42
N ALA A 208 14.07 -7.02 23.54
CA ALA A 208 14.82 -5.79 23.76
C ALA A 208 16.34 -6.05 23.81
N LEU A 209 16.77 -7.12 24.47
CA LEU A 209 18.20 -7.50 24.54
C LEU A 209 18.74 -7.89 23.17
N ILE A 210 18.00 -8.68 22.38
CA ILE A 210 18.38 -9.03 21.00
C ILE A 210 18.53 -7.76 20.16
N HIS A 211 17.59 -6.83 20.27
CA HIS A 211 17.68 -5.55 19.54
C HIS A 211 18.89 -4.72 19.98
N LEU A 212 19.12 -4.58 21.28
CA LEU A 212 20.20 -3.77 21.84
C LEU A 212 21.59 -4.38 21.60
N LEU A 213 21.75 -5.70 21.64
CA LEU A 213 23.04 -6.37 21.48
C LEU A 213 23.44 -6.56 20.02
N TRP A 214 22.49 -6.94 19.16
CA TRP A 214 22.77 -7.28 17.75
C TRP A 214 22.17 -6.33 16.75
N ALA A 215 21.52 -5.23 17.17
CA ALA A 215 20.81 -4.27 16.30
C ALA A 215 19.78 -4.95 15.37
N THR A 216 19.23 -6.09 15.77
CA THR A 216 18.25 -6.83 14.99
C THR A 216 16.93 -6.05 14.95
N PRO A 217 16.33 -5.80 13.76
CA PRO A 217 15.06 -5.09 13.67
C PRO A 217 13.94 -5.80 14.44
N LEU A 218 13.10 -5.07 15.16
CA LEU A 218 11.99 -5.63 15.94
C LEU A 218 11.04 -6.49 15.08
N THR A 219 10.81 -6.10 13.83
CA THR A 219 10.00 -6.88 12.88
C THR A 219 10.56 -8.27 12.58
N ARG A 220 11.87 -8.45 12.69
CA ARG A 220 12.52 -9.77 12.55
C ARG A 220 12.41 -10.56 13.84
N ILE A 221 12.59 -9.91 14.98
CA ILE A 221 12.52 -10.55 16.31
C ILE A 221 11.12 -11.11 16.56
N THR A 222 10.05 -10.40 16.17
CA THR A 222 8.67 -10.86 16.36
C THR A 222 8.32 -12.09 15.53
N GLY A 223 9.11 -12.41 14.50
CA GLY A 223 8.96 -13.63 13.70
C GLY A 223 9.83 -14.80 14.15
N MET A 224 10.73 -14.62 15.13
CA MET A 224 11.60 -15.69 15.63
C MET A 224 10.81 -16.69 16.49
N ARG A 225 11.17 -17.95 16.36
CA ARG A 225 10.65 -19.06 17.19
C ARG A 225 11.80 -19.62 18.04
N THR A 226 11.45 -20.24 19.16
CA THR A 226 12.45 -20.88 20.08
C THR A 226 13.21 -22.06 19.45
N SER A 227 12.83 -22.49 18.24
CA SER A 227 13.54 -23.52 17.48
C SER A 227 14.57 -22.97 16.48
N ASP A 228 14.70 -21.65 16.38
CA ASP A 228 15.66 -20.94 15.53
C ASP A 228 16.86 -20.49 16.38
#